data_caa4824bb39670b1b316ce0443071c3b
#
_entry.id   caa4824bb39670b1b316ce0443071c3b
#
_cell.length_a   1.000
_cell.length_b   1.000
_cell.length_c   1.000
_cell.angle_alpha   90.00
_cell.angle_beta   90.00
_cell.angle_gamma   90.00
#
_symmetry.space_group_name_H-M   'P 1'
#
loop_
_entity.id
_entity.type
_entity.pdbx_description
1 polymer ?
#
loop_
_entity_poly.entity_id
_entity_poly.type
_entity_poly.pdbx_seq_one_letter_code
_entity_poly.pdbx_strand_id
1 'polypeptide(L)'
;MHRKQWIFDMDGTLTDSMTVVWQGAPLELLRRYGREARPGIHDVLLSMGMVEGAEYLIHTYDLPLTLRDYEPAMRQVIRDLYQKVELKPGVREMLARLKAEGARMCICSNTWADQCEEVLTRLGVADYFEFFCTAQGAKSKAHPEVFHEVLCLLYTSPSPRDPK
;
A
#
# COMPACT_ATOMS: atom_id res chain seq x y z
N MET A 1 8.85 -4.55 -31.02
CA MET A 1 8.21 -5.49 -30.07
C MET A 1 7.55 -4.66 -28.98
N HIS A 2 6.22 -4.76 -28.80
CA HIS A 2 5.56 -4.08 -27.69
C HIS A 2 5.98 -4.74 -26.38
N ARG A 3 6.67 -3.98 -25.52
CA ARG A 3 7.01 -4.44 -24.18
C ARG A 3 5.73 -4.54 -23.35
N LYS A 4 5.51 -5.67 -22.68
CA LYS A 4 4.37 -5.85 -21.78
C LYS A 4 4.52 -4.89 -20.59
N GLN A 5 3.42 -4.22 -20.22
CA GLN A 5 3.35 -3.33 -19.08
C GLN A 5 2.49 -3.98 -18.00
N TRP A 6 2.95 -3.89 -16.76
CA TRP A 6 2.27 -4.47 -15.61
C TRP A 6 2.10 -3.43 -14.51
N ILE A 7 0.89 -3.33 -14.01
CA ILE A 7 0.55 -2.53 -12.83
C ILE A 7 0.21 -3.51 -11.72
N PHE A 8 0.99 -3.49 -10.66
CA PHE A 8 0.79 -4.37 -9.51
C PHE A 8 0.17 -3.59 -8.35
N ASP A 9 -0.73 -4.25 -7.66
CA ASP A 9 -1.06 -3.90 -6.29
C ASP A 9 -0.03 -4.52 -5.34
N MET A 10 0.14 -3.94 -4.14
CA MET A 10 1.07 -4.47 -3.15
C MET A 10 0.36 -5.35 -2.13
N ASP A 11 -0.61 -4.77 -1.42
CA ASP A 11 -1.23 -5.39 -0.25
C ASP A 11 -2.15 -6.55 -0.62
N GLY A 12 -1.87 -7.72 -0.07
CA GLY A 12 -2.63 -8.92 -0.39
C GLY A 12 -2.35 -9.49 -1.79
N THR A 13 -1.59 -8.80 -2.63
CA THR A 13 -1.19 -9.22 -3.98
C THR A 13 0.27 -9.69 -4.01
N LEU A 14 1.21 -8.80 -3.75
CA LEU A 14 2.64 -9.13 -3.68
C LEU A 14 3.06 -9.53 -2.26
N THR A 15 2.46 -8.93 -1.26
CA THR A 15 2.76 -9.11 0.15
C THR A 15 1.60 -9.75 0.91
N ASP A 16 1.92 -10.48 1.99
CA ASP A 16 0.92 -11.04 2.90
C ASP A 16 0.61 -10.06 4.04
N SER A 17 0.15 -8.86 3.66
CA SER A 17 -0.03 -7.73 4.56
C SER A 17 -1.46 -7.56 5.10
N MET A 18 -2.45 -8.23 4.51
CA MET A 18 -3.85 -7.98 4.86
C MET A 18 -4.16 -8.24 6.33
N THR A 19 -3.68 -9.35 6.88
CA THR A 19 -3.92 -9.70 8.29
C THR A 19 -3.01 -8.89 9.22
N VAL A 20 -1.72 -8.80 8.89
CA VAL A 20 -0.73 -8.17 9.78
C VAL A 20 -0.90 -6.66 9.83
N VAL A 21 -1.07 -6.01 8.68
CA VAL A 21 -1.13 -4.55 8.59
C VAL A 21 -2.57 -4.05 8.66
N TRP A 22 -3.41 -4.43 7.70
CA TRP A 22 -4.72 -3.80 7.55
C TRP A 22 -5.72 -4.20 8.63
N GLN A 23 -5.69 -5.45 9.09
CA GLN A 23 -6.47 -5.87 10.27
C GLN A 23 -5.76 -5.49 11.57
N GLY A 24 -4.43 -5.48 11.60
CA GLY A 24 -3.62 -5.19 12.77
C GLY A 24 -3.52 -3.71 13.13
N ALA A 25 -3.52 -2.80 12.16
CA ALA A 25 -3.24 -1.38 12.39
C ALA A 25 -4.22 -0.69 13.35
N PRO A 26 -5.54 -0.85 13.23
CA PRO A 26 -6.47 -0.27 14.20
C PRO A 26 -6.24 -0.79 15.63
N LEU A 27 -5.98 -2.10 15.76
CA LEU A 27 -5.74 -2.74 17.06
C LEU A 27 -4.44 -2.23 17.70
N GLU A 28 -3.39 -2.13 16.91
CA GLU A 28 -2.09 -1.63 17.38
C GLU A 28 -2.14 -0.14 17.72
N LEU A 29 -2.89 0.67 16.94
CA LEU A 29 -3.12 2.07 17.30
C LEU A 29 -3.80 2.18 18.67
N LEU A 30 -4.91 1.47 18.86
CA LEU A 30 -5.63 1.46 20.15
C LEU A 30 -4.72 1.03 21.30
N ARG A 31 -3.95 -0.04 21.10
CA ARG A 31 -3.00 -0.55 22.10
C ARG A 31 -1.96 0.52 22.51
N ARG A 32 -1.44 1.30 21.55
CA ARG A 32 -0.46 2.37 21.82
C ARG A 32 -1.02 3.47 22.71
N TYR A 33 -2.33 3.69 22.64
CA TYR A 33 -3.04 4.66 23.49
C TYR A 33 -3.70 4.02 24.72
N GLY A 34 -3.35 2.76 25.05
CA GLY A 34 -3.87 2.07 26.23
C GLY A 34 -5.37 1.76 26.12
N ARG A 35 -5.87 1.54 24.92
CA ARG A 35 -7.26 1.17 24.66
C ARG A 35 -7.36 -0.27 24.13
N GLU A 36 -8.44 -0.96 24.51
CA GLU A 36 -8.75 -2.29 24.01
C GLU A 36 -9.83 -2.21 22.92
N ALA A 37 -9.59 -2.91 21.83
CA ALA A 37 -10.55 -2.99 20.72
C ALA A 37 -11.79 -3.80 21.13
N ARG A 38 -12.97 -3.30 20.78
CA ARG A 38 -14.21 -4.06 20.93
C ARG A 38 -14.29 -5.19 19.90
N PRO A 39 -14.90 -6.33 20.25
CA PRO A 39 -15.18 -7.39 19.27
C PRO A 39 -15.93 -6.84 18.05
N GLY A 40 -15.57 -7.33 16.86
CA GLY A 40 -16.19 -6.89 15.61
C GLY A 40 -15.73 -5.55 15.04
N ILE A 41 -14.70 -4.91 15.61
CA ILE A 41 -14.19 -3.63 15.13
C ILE A 41 -13.85 -3.64 13.62
N HIS A 42 -13.37 -4.75 13.09
CA HIS A 42 -13.04 -4.87 11.67
C HIS A 42 -14.27 -4.73 10.78
N ASP A 43 -15.36 -5.37 11.13
CA ASP A 43 -16.62 -5.34 10.35
C ASP A 43 -17.18 -3.91 10.33
N VAL A 44 -17.05 -3.22 11.46
CA VAL A 44 -17.45 -1.80 11.58
C VAL A 44 -16.60 -0.93 10.66
N LEU A 45 -15.27 -1.05 10.73
CA LEU A 45 -14.35 -0.23 9.94
C LEU A 45 -14.42 -0.54 8.45
N LEU A 46 -14.69 -1.79 8.05
CA LEU A 46 -14.86 -2.17 6.64
C LEU A 46 -16.04 -1.47 5.95
N SER A 47 -17.06 -1.09 6.71
CA SER A 47 -18.23 -0.38 6.19
C SER A 47 -18.03 1.13 6.06
N MET A 48 -16.92 1.66 6.57
CA MET A 48 -16.64 3.10 6.67
C MET A 48 -15.58 3.55 5.67
N GLY A 49 -15.66 4.80 5.26
CA GLY A 49 -14.56 5.48 4.59
C GLY A 49 -13.39 5.77 5.54
N MET A 50 -12.23 6.11 4.99
CA MET A 50 -11.01 6.33 5.82
C MET A 50 -11.20 7.45 6.87
N VAL A 51 -11.82 8.57 6.50
CA VAL A 51 -12.07 9.69 7.42
C VAL A 51 -13.08 9.29 8.49
N GLU A 52 -14.19 8.67 8.08
CA GLU A 52 -15.23 8.19 8.98
C GLU A 52 -14.69 7.15 9.98
N GLY A 53 -13.86 6.22 9.50
CA GLY A 53 -13.19 5.24 10.34
C GLY A 53 -12.21 5.88 11.35
N ALA A 54 -11.51 6.94 10.94
CA ALA A 54 -10.64 7.70 11.84
C ALA A 54 -11.46 8.41 12.93
N GLU A 55 -12.54 9.11 12.56
CA GLU A 55 -13.46 9.76 13.50
C GLU A 55 -14.08 8.75 14.46
N TYR A 56 -14.52 7.60 13.93
CA TYR A 56 -15.05 6.51 14.76
C TYR A 56 -14.05 6.05 15.82
N LEU A 57 -12.79 5.79 15.44
CA LEU A 57 -11.76 5.35 16.39
C LEU A 57 -11.46 6.42 17.42
N ILE A 58 -11.30 7.68 17.01
CA ILE A 58 -11.01 8.80 17.91
C ILE A 58 -12.12 8.94 18.96
N HIS A 59 -13.38 9.02 18.51
CA HIS A 59 -14.49 9.29 19.43
C HIS A 59 -14.92 8.06 20.24
N THR A 60 -14.98 6.87 19.62
CA THR A 60 -15.46 5.67 20.30
C THR A 60 -14.51 5.18 21.38
N TYR A 61 -13.21 5.41 21.19
CA TYR A 61 -12.16 4.97 22.12
C TYR A 61 -11.51 6.10 22.88
N ASP A 62 -12.06 7.32 22.78
CA ASP A 62 -11.54 8.51 23.46
C ASP A 62 -10.01 8.64 23.27
N LEU A 63 -9.58 8.63 22.01
CA LEU A 63 -8.17 8.81 21.69
C LEU A 63 -7.79 10.30 21.82
N PRO A 64 -6.64 10.62 22.42
CA PRO A 64 -6.15 12.00 22.53
C PRO A 64 -5.54 12.48 21.21
N LEU A 65 -6.30 12.35 20.12
CA LEU A 65 -5.89 12.69 18.76
C LEU A 65 -6.94 13.58 18.11
N THR A 66 -6.48 14.55 17.33
CA THR A 66 -7.31 15.21 16.34
C THR A 66 -7.25 14.40 15.03
N LEU A 67 -8.18 14.66 14.08
CA LEU A 67 -8.08 14.06 12.73
C LEU A 67 -6.74 14.36 12.04
N ARG A 68 -6.19 15.55 12.32
CA ARG A 68 -4.88 15.95 11.78
C ARG A 68 -3.75 15.09 12.35
N ASP A 69 -3.83 14.70 13.60
CA ASP A 69 -2.79 13.91 14.30
C ASP A 69 -2.96 12.40 14.03
N TYR A 70 -4.17 11.98 13.65
CA TYR A 70 -4.50 10.59 13.41
C TYR A 70 -3.73 9.98 12.23
N GLU A 71 -3.67 10.70 11.10
CA GLU A 71 -2.99 10.19 9.90
C GLU A 71 -1.51 9.91 10.15
N PRO A 72 -0.70 10.84 10.72
CA PRO A 72 0.69 10.56 11.05
C PRO A 72 0.85 9.41 12.05
N ALA A 73 -0.02 9.32 13.06
CA ALA A 73 0.01 8.24 14.04
C ALA A 73 -0.28 6.88 13.39
N MET A 74 -1.30 6.81 12.55
CA MET A 74 -1.65 5.59 11.81
C MET A 74 -0.57 5.20 10.81
N ARG A 75 0.01 6.16 10.09
CA ARG A 75 1.14 5.89 9.17
C ARG A 75 2.34 5.28 9.90
N GLN A 76 2.63 5.74 11.11
CA GLN A 76 3.71 5.15 11.91
C GLN A 76 3.38 3.73 12.34
N VAL A 77 2.15 3.47 12.79
CA VAL A 77 1.69 2.12 13.13
C VAL A 77 1.83 1.18 11.93
N ILE A 78 1.36 1.60 10.77
CA ILE A 78 1.42 0.82 9.53
C ILE A 78 2.88 0.53 9.14
N ARG A 79 3.77 1.54 9.22
CA ARG A 79 5.21 1.37 8.96
C ARG A 79 5.84 0.30 9.85
N ASP A 80 5.52 0.32 11.14
CA ASP A 80 6.07 -0.64 12.11
C ASP A 80 5.53 -2.06 11.86
N LEU A 81 4.27 -2.19 11.48
CA LEU A 81 3.68 -3.48 11.15
C LEU A 81 4.26 -4.06 9.84
N TYR A 82 4.57 -3.22 8.86
CA TYR A 82 5.19 -3.66 7.63
C TYR A 82 6.57 -4.32 7.85
N GLN A 83 7.26 -4.04 8.95
CA GLN A 83 8.53 -4.73 9.27
C GLN A 83 8.36 -6.25 9.44
N LYS A 84 7.13 -6.73 9.66
CA LYS A 84 6.79 -8.15 9.86
C LYS A 84 6.22 -8.81 8.61
N VAL A 85 6.02 -8.05 7.54
CA VAL A 85 5.37 -8.53 6.32
C VAL A 85 6.41 -9.19 5.40
N GLU A 86 6.02 -10.29 4.77
CA GLU A 86 6.81 -11.03 3.79
C GLU A 86 6.14 -11.02 2.41
N LEU A 87 6.91 -11.36 1.38
CA LEU A 87 6.37 -11.62 0.05
C LEU A 87 5.52 -12.88 0.05
N LYS A 88 4.46 -12.88 -0.73
CA LYS A 88 3.73 -14.12 -1.00
C LYS A 88 4.61 -15.12 -1.77
N PRO A 89 4.39 -16.43 -1.58
CA PRO A 89 5.14 -17.47 -2.29
C PRO A 89 5.11 -17.26 -3.81
N GLY A 90 6.28 -17.40 -4.44
CA GLY A 90 6.42 -17.30 -5.90
C GLY A 90 6.50 -15.87 -6.47
N VAL A 91 6.30 -14.84 -5.66
CA VAL A 91 6.33 -13.44 -6.14
C VAL A 91 7.71 -13.05 -6.63
N ARG A 92 8.77 -13.39 -5.91
CA ARG A 92 10.15 -13.05 -6.30
C ARG A 92 10.51 -13.65 -7.65
N GLU A 93 10.21 -14.92 -7.83
CA GLU A 93 10.47 -15.66 -9.06
C GLU A 93 9.66 -15.13 -10.24
N MET A 94 8.39 -14.78 -9.99
CA MET A 94 7.53 -14.15 -10.99
C MET A 94 8.07 -12.80 -11.45
N LEU A 95 8.45 -11.91 -10.52
CA LEU A 95 9.01 -10.59 -10.84
C LEU A 95 10.32 -10.71 -11.61
N ALA A 96 11.21 -11.63 -11.18
CA ALA A 96 12.47 -11.89 -11.87
C ALA A 96 12.26 -12.34 -13.31
N ARG A 97 11.31 -13.27 -13.54
CA ARG A 97 10.94 -13.74 -14.88
C ARG A 97 10.39 -12.61 -15.75
N LEU A 98 9.45 -11.82 -15.23
CA LEU A 98 8.87 -10.69 -15.98
C LEU A 98 9.95 -9.67 -16.35
N LYS A 99 10.88 -9.38 -15.45
CA LYS A 99 12.02 -8.50 -15.74
C LYS A 99 12.91 -9.05 -16.84
N ALA A 100 13.21 -10.37 -16.80
CA ALA A 100 14.00 -11.04 -17.82
C ALA A 100 13.32 -11.03 -19.20
N GLU A 101 11.99 -11.11 -19.25
CA GLU A 101 11.17 -10.97 -20.47
C GLU A 101 11.10 -9.51 -20.97
N GLY A 102 11.70 -8.56 -20.26
CA GLY A 102 11.70 -7.14 -20.62
C GLY A 102 10.41 -6.40 -20.28
N ALA A 103 9.59 -6.95 -19.37
CA ALA A 103 8.39 -6.29 -18.90
C ALA A 103 8.72 -5.00 -18.15
N ARG A 104 7.86 -3.99 -18.31
CA ARG A 104 7.88 -2.76 -17.50
C ARG A 104 6.87 -2.90 -16.39
N MET A 105 7.24 -2.58 -15.16
CA MET A 105 6.43 -2.83 -13.99
C MET A 105 6.38 -1.60 -13.10
N CYS A 106 5.21 -1.34 -12.51
CA CYS A 106 5.03 -0.32 -11.48
C CYS A 106 4.07 -0.81 -10.39
N ILE A 107 4.07 -0.10 -9.27
CA ILE A 107 3.12 -0.30 -8.18
C ILE A 107 2.04 0.78 -8.25
N CYS A 108 0.78 0.37 -8.08
CA CYS A 108 -0.36 1.25 -7.84
C CYS A 108 -1.14 0.69 -6.66
N SER A 109 -0.98 1.28 -5.49
CA SER A 109 -1.54 0.80 -4.23
C SER A 109 -2.39 1.86 -3.54
N ASN A 110 -3.31 1.45 -2.66
CA ASN A 110 -3.97 2.36 -1.72
C ASN A 110 -3.01 2.78 -0.58
N THR A 111 -1.92 2.08 -0.39
CA THR A 111 -0.83 2.46 0.52
C THR A 111 -0.02 3.60 -0.09
N TRP A 112 0.52 4.49 0.76
CA TRP A 112 1.38 5.59 0.32
C TRP A 112 2.59 5.06 -0.46
N ALA A 113 2.93 5.73 -1.54
CA ALA A 113 4.00 5.32 -2.47
C ALA A 113 5.36 5.16 -1.77
N ASP A 114 5.70 6.09 -0.87
CA ASP A 114 6.93 6.05 -0.07
C ASP A 114 6.99 4.81 0.85
N GLN A 115 5.88 4.43 1.45
CA GLN A 115 5.81 3.21 2.26
C GLN A 115 5.87 1.94 1.39
N CYS A 116 5.24 1.93 0.23
CA CYS A 116 5.38 0.81 -0.71
C CYS A 116 6.84 0.60 -1.12
N GLU A 117 7.54 1.68 -1.46
CA GLU A 117 8.95 1.63 -1.83
C GLU A 117 9.82 1.14 -0.66
N GLU A 118 9.60 1.65 0.55
CA GLU A 118 10.30 1.22 1.76
C GLU A 118 10.14 -0.29 2.02
N VAL A 119 8.91 -0.78 1.97
CA VAL A 119 8.60 -2.21 2.18
C VAL A 119 9.24 -3.09 1.12
N LEU A 120 9.08 -2.75 -0.17
CA LEU A 120 9.59 -3.56 -1.26
C LEU A 120 11.12 -3.47 -1.38
N THR A 121 11.74 -2.38 -0.91
CA THR A 121 13.20 -2.26 -0.75
C THR A 121 13.69 -3.22 0.34
N ARG A 122 13.06 -3.22 1.51
CA ARG A 122 13.37 -4.17 2.59
C ARG A 122 13.24 -5.63 2.13
N LEU A 123 12.22 -5.91 1.33
CA LEU A 123 11.98 -7.24 0.77
C LEU A 123 12.88 -7.57 -0.44
N GLY A 124 13.74 -6.63 -0.88
CA GLY A 124 14.70 -6.83 -1.97
C GLY A 124 14.07 -7.03 -3.34
N VAL A 125 12.94 -6.34 -3.61
CA VAL A 125 12.23 -6.41 -4.88
C VAL A 125 11.84 -5.04 -5.46
N ALA A 126 12.20 -3.94 -4.81
CA ALA A 126 11.86 -2.59 -5.29
C ALA A 126 12.43 -2.30 -6.69
N ASP A 127 13.64 -2.78 -7.00
CA ASP A 127 14.33 -2.56 -8.28
C ASP A 127 13.65 -3.21 -9.49
N TYR A 128 12.62 -4.01 -9.27
CA TYR A 128 11.78 -4.54 -10.35
C TYR A 128 10.82 -3.48 -10.88
N PHE A 129 10.50 -2.44 -10.11
CA PHE A 129 9.49 -1.43 -10.42
C PHE A 129 10.13 -0.12 -10.84
N GLU A 130 9.54 0.54 -11.82
CA GLU A 130 10.02 1.82 -12.34
C GLU A 130 9.58 2.99 -11.46
N PHE A 131 8.39 2.88 -10.86
CA PHE A 131 7.84 3.87 -9.93
C PHE A 131 6.72 3.28 -9.06
N PHE A 132 6.32 4.06 -8.06
CA PHE A 132 5.29 3.73 -7.08
C PHE A 132 4.22 4.83 -7.10
N CYS A 133 2.96 4.45 -7.15
CA CYS A 133 1.83 5.37 -7.12
C CYS A 133 0.89 5.07 -5.96
N THR A 134 0.39 6.13 -5.32
CA THR A 134 -0.70 6.04 -4.36
C THR A 134 -2.04 6.26 -5.06
N ALA A 135 -2.97 5.31 -4.88
CA ALA A 135 -4.31 5.37 -5.43
C ALA A 135 -5.33 5.64 -4.33
N GLN A 136 -5.47 6.89 -3.90
CA GLN A 136 -6.35 7.30 -2.80
C GLN A 136 -7.24 8.49 -3.18
N GLY A 137 -8.36 8.65 -2.48
CA GLY A 137 -9.29 9.78 -2.67
C GLY A 137 -9.84 9.84 -4.09
N ALA A 138 -9.75 10.99 -4.74
CA ALA A 138 -10.19 11.21 -6.11
C ALA A 138 -9.43 10.37 -7.16
N LYS A 139 -8.25 9.84 -6.79
CA LYS A 139 -7.43 8.92 -7.59
C LYS A 139 -7.56 7.46 -7.11
N SER A 140 -8.71 7.08 -6.52
CA SER A 140 -8.90 5.72 -6.06
C SER A 140 -9.01 4.75 -7.23
N LYS A 141 -8.66 3.47 -6.99
CA LYS A 141 -8.77 2.39 -7.99
C LYS A 141 -10.19 2.12 -8.48
N ALA A 142 -11.21 2.72 -7.85
CA ALA A 142 -12.59 2.67 -8.32
C ALA A 142 -12.81 3.51 -9.61
N HIS A 143 -11.86 4.39 -9.93
CA HIS A 143 -11.92 5.28 -11.09
C HIS A 143 -10.89 4.87 -12.14
N PRO A 144 -11.27 4.68 -13.42
CA PRO A 144 -10.37 4.27 -14.49
C PRO A 144 -9.24 5.28 -14.76
N GLU A 145 -9.44 6.54 -14.39
CA GLU A 145 -8.50 7.65 -14.62
C GLU A 145 -7.14 7.38 -13.97
N VAL A 146 -7.10 6.74 -12.79
CA VAL A 146 -5.84 6.40 -12.11
C VAL A 146 -5.00 5.44 -12.96
N PHE A 147 -5.64 4.47 -13.59
CA PHE A 147 -4.94 3.50 -14.45
C PHE A 147 -4.47 4.14 -15.76
N HIS A 148 -5.24 5.07 -16.32
CA HIS A 148 -4.82 5.86 -17.49
C HIS A 148 -3.59 6.70 -17.16
N GLU A 149 -3.56 7.38 -16.03
CA GLU A 149 -2.41 8.17 -15.58
C GLU A 149 -1.16 7.27 -15.38
N VAL A 150 -1.32 6.14 -14.69
CA VAL A 150 -0.24 5.16 -14.47
C VAL A 150 0.29 4.59 -15.79
N LEU A 151 -0.59 4.25 -16.73
CA LEU A 151 -0.19 3.78 -18.07
C LEU A 151 0.55 4.85 -18.85
N CYS A 152 0.09 6.12 -18.79
CA CYS A 152 0.81 7.23 -19.42
C CYS A 152 2.23 7.38 -18.85
N LEU A 153 2.39 7.28 -17.53
CA LEU A 153 3.71 7.31 -16.89
C LEU A 153 4.58 6.15 -17.34
N LEU A 154 4.06 4.92 -17.39
CA LEU A 154 4.78 3.77 -17.91
C LEU A 154 5.17 3.93 -19.39
N TYR A 155 4.36 4.64 -20.18
CA TYR A 155 4.64 4.86 -21.60
C TYR A 155 5.70 5.94 -21.82
N THR A 156 5.69 7.01 -21.01
CA THR A 156 6.53 8.19 -21.17
C THR A 156 7.83 8.16 -20.38
N SER A 157 7.93 7.31 -19.34
CA SER A 157 9.17 7.19 -18.57
C SER A 157 10.28 6.59 -19.43
N PRO A 158 11.48 7.21 -19.47
CA PRO A 158 12.62 6.64 -20.17
C PRO A 158 12.94 5.26 -19.57
N SER A 159 13.13 4.28 -20.45
CA SER A 159 13.56 2.95 -20.00
C SER A 159 14.92 3.05 -19.32
N PRO A 160 15.15 2.37 -18.19
CA PRO A 160 16.48 2.31 -17.56
C PRO A 160 17.61 1.79 -18.49
N ARG A 161 17.24 1.25 -19.65
CA ARG A 161 18.16 0.73 -20.68
C ARG A 161 18.30 1.62 -21.91
N ASP A 162 17.63 2.76 -21.95
CA ASP A 162 17.86 3.71 -23.04
C ASP A 162 19.14 4.48 -22.74
N PRO A 163 20.20 4.31 -23.55
CA PRO A 163 21.45 5.05 -23.34
C PRO A 163 21.16 6.56 -23.49
N LYS A 164 21.72 7.35 -22.57
CA LYS A 164 21.71 8.81 -22.66
C LYS A 164 22.51 9.26 -23.85
#